data_5827cc26208c48cd4ac1e0ee6370e520
#
_entry.id   5827cc26208c48cd4ac1e0ee6370e520
#
_cell.length_a   1.000
_cell.length_b   1.000
_cell.length_c   1.000
_cell.angle_alpha   90.00
_cell.angle_beta   90.00
_cell.angle_gamma   90.00
#
_symmetry.space_group_name_H-M   'P 1'
#
loop_
_entity.id
_entity.type
_entity.pdbx_description
1 polymer ?
#
loop_
_entity_poly.entity_id
_entity_poly.type
_entity_poly.pdbx_seq_one_letter_code
_entity_poly.pdbx_strand_id
1 'polypeptide(L)'
;ELIVLGMGKLGGHELNVSSDIDLIFVYPENGETIPTNTKHQRLLSNQEFFIRLGRRLIAAISEIAEDGFIFRVDMALRPNGNSGPLAGSFGMIEHYFIVQGREWERYAWIKARAITGNPKDIATLQKIAFPFIYRKYLDFNVIESIRNLHQQIRADVIRREKMHPEHRDDVKLGRGGIREIEFLVQMFQLI
;
A
#
# COMPACT_ATOMS: atom_id res chain seq x y z
N GLU A 1 -14.69 11.02 4.77
CA GLU A 1 -14.33 10.93 3.34
C GLU A 1 -13.43 9.71 3.08
N LEU A 2 -13.37 9.27 1.80
CA LEU A 2 -12.39 8.24 1.39
C LEU A 2 -11.01 8.87 1.27
N ILE A 3 -10.04 8.28 1.95
CA ILE A 3 -8.62 8.57 1.75
C ILE A 3 -8.07 7.54 0.78
N VAL A 4 -7.50 8.01 -0.32
CA VAL A 4 -6.75 7.20 -1.27
C VAL A 4 -5.27 7.41 -0.99
N LEU A 5 -4.58 6.35 -0.58
CA LEU A 5 -3.13 6.35 -0.43
C LEU A 5 -2.50 5.86 -1.72
N GLY A 6 -1.58 6.64 -2.27
CA GLY A 6 -0.62 6.18 -3.27
C GLY A 6 0.58 5.56 -2.58
N MET A 7 0.92 4.36 -3.00
CA MET A 7 2.05 3.60 -2.51
C MET A 7 3.17 3.56 -3.55
N GLY A 8 4.30 2.97 -3.20
CA GLY A 8 5.40 2.75 -4.12
C GLY A 8 5.80 4.00 -4.92
N LYS A 9 5.89 3.89 -6.24
CA LYS A 9 6.30 5.01 -7.12
C LYS A 9 5.31 6.18 -7.11
N LEU A 10 4.00 5.90 -7.02
CA LEU A 10 2.99 6.97 -6.95
C LEU A 10 3.13 7.75 -5.65
N GLY A 11 3.31 7.06 -4.52
CA GLY A 11 3.53 7.69 -3.22
C GLY A 11 4.81 8.53 -3.19
N GLY A 12 5.89 8.00 -3.75
CA GLY A 12 7.21 8.65 -3.80
C GLY A 12 7.41 9.72 -4.87
N HIS A 13 6.37 10.08 -5.64
CA HIS A 13 6.48 11.00 -6.80
C HIS A 13 7.45 10.51 -7.90
N GLU A 14 7.55 9.19 -8.07
CA GLU A 14 8.49 8.53 -9.00
C GLU A 14 7.75 7.79 -10.12
N LEU A 15 6.45 8.09 -10.34
CA LEU A 15 5.63 7.40 -11.31
C LEU A 15 6.15 7.66 -12.74
N ASN A 16 6.26 6.59 -13.52
CA ASN A 16 6.57 6.67 -14.95
C ASN A 16 5.40 6.12 -15.80
N VAL A 17 5.47 6.35 -17.12
CA VAL A 17 4.37 6.06 -18.08
C VAL A 17 3.89 4.61 -18.05
N SER A 18 4.77 3.63 -17.77
CA SER A 18 4.42 2.21 -17.78
C SER A 18 4.25 1.59 -16.40
N SER A 19 4.26 2.42 -15.34
CA SER A 19 4.08 1.92 -13.98
C SER A 19 2.63 1.63 -13.66
N ASP A 20 2.40 0.53 -12.96
CA ASP A 20 1.16 0.32 -12.23
C ASP A 20 1.08 1.32 -11.07
N ILE A 21 -0.13 1.65 -10.64
CA ILE A 21 -0.35 2.45 -9.45
C ILE A 21 -0.81 1.53 -8.31
N ASP A 22 -0.02 1.53 -7.23
CA ASP A 22 -0.36 0.82 -6.00
C ASP A 22 -1.21 1.72 -5.12
N LEU A 23 -2.42 1.26 -4.74
CA LEU A 23 -3.36 2.05 -3.95
C LEU A 23 -3.79 1.31 -2.68
N ILE A 24 -4.08 2.09 -1.63
CA ILE A 24 -4.78 1.61 -0.43
C ILE A 24 -5.93 2.59 -0.14
N PHE A 25 -7.11 2.04 0.16
CA PHE A 25 -8.30 2.82 0.51
C PHE A 25 -8.57 2.77 2.01
N VAL A 26 -8.69 3.95 2.61
CA VAL A 26 -8.91 4.09 4.04
C VAL A 26 -10.04 5.09 4.29
N TYR A 27 -10.83 4.86 5.34
CA TYR A 27 -11.89 5.78 5.79
C TYR A 27 -11.86 5.92 7.32
N PRO A 28 -12.30 7.09 7.87
CA PRO A 28 -12.10 7.39 9.29
C PRO A 28 -12.84 6.43 10.23
N GLU A 29 -14.14 6.25 10.07
CA GLU A 29 -15.00 5.65 11.09
C GLU A 29 -15.97 4.62 10.51
N ASN A 30 -16.22 3.58 11.30
CA ASN A 30 -17.33 2.68 11.06
C ASN A 30 -18.65 3.41 11.39
N GLY A 31 -19.73 2.99 10.74
CA GLY A 31 -21.04 3.58 10.90
C GLY A 31 -21.93 3.20 9.72
N GLU A 32 -23.01 3.92 9.56
CA GLU A 32 -23.97 3.75 8.48
C GLU A 32 -24.18 5.04 7.70
N THR A 33 -24.52 4.90 6.42
CA THR A 33 -24.82 6.03 5.55
C THR A 33 -26.13 6.69 5.96
N ILE A 34 -26.19 8.03 5.85
CA ILE A 34 -27.42 8.79 6.06
C ILE A 34 -28.12 8.93 4.69
N PRO A 35 -29.31 8.38 4.49
CA PRO A 35 -30.01 8.51 3.22
C PRO A 35 -30.45 9.94 2.97
N THR A 36 -30.17 10.45 1.80
CA THR A 36 -30.60 11.80 1.36
C THR A 36 -32.08 11.85 1.00
N ASN A 37 -32.70 10.70 0.73
CA ASN A 37 -34.11 10.59 0.39
C ASN A 37 -34.78 9.50 1.25
N THR A 38 -35.79 9.87 2.03
CA THR A 38 -36.42 9.04 3.06
C THR A 38 -37.30 7.91 2.54
N LYS A 39 -37.52 7.79 1.24
CA LYS A 39 -38.36 6.74 0.66
C LYS A 39 -37.47 5.68 -0.01
N HIS A 40 -37.28 4.53 0.67
CA HIS A 40 -36.76 3.28 0.10
C HIS A 40 -35.23 3.13 -0.11
N GLN A 41 -34.37 3.93 0.50
CA GLN A 41 -32.93 3.65 0.46
C GLN A 41 -32.50 2.72 1.61
N ARG A 42 -31.92 1.57 1.26
CA ARG A 42 -31.26 0.68 2.23
C ARG A 42 -30.06 1.39 2.84
N LEU A 43 -29.96 1.41 4.15
CA LEU A 43 -28.75 1.84 4.86
C LEU A 43 -27.60 0.91 4.50
N LEU A 44 -26.47 1.50 4.19
CA LEU A 44 -25.22 0.80 3.94
C LEU A 44 -24.28 1.07 5.09
N SER A 45 -23.53 0.06 5.52
CA SER A 45 -22.39 0.34 6.40
C SER A 45 -21.36 1.20 5.66
N ASN A 46 -20.59 2.01 6.40
CA ASN A 46 -19.49 2.78 5.81
C ASN A 46 -18.50 1.88 5.07
N GLN A 47 -18.25 0.68 5.58
CA GLN A 47 -17.42 -0.30 4.90
C GLN A 47 -17.97 -0.68 3.53
N GLU A 48 -19.26 -1.05 3.46
CA GLU A 48 -19.88 -1.42 2.18
C GLU A 48 -19.90 -0.24 1.20
N PHE A 49 -20.22 0.96 1.70
CA PHE A 49 -20.21 2.18 0.89
C PHE A 49 -18.83 2.47 0.30
N PHE A 50 -17.78 2.48 1.12
CA PHE A 50 -16.42 2.79 0.65
C PHE A 50 -15.82 1.69 -0.21
N ILE A 51 -16.16 0.42 0.01
CA ILE A 51 -15.80 -0.68 -0.90
C ILE A 51 -16.44 -0.48 -2.28
N ARG A 52 -17.73 -0.12 -2.34
CA ARG A 52 -18.41 0.17 -3.62
C ARG A 52 -17.81 1.38 -4.32
N LEU A 53 -17.50 2.44 -3.57
CA LEU A 53 -16.84 3.64 -4.10
C LEU A 53 -15.46 3.30 -4.66
N GLY A 54 -14.64 2.55 -3.90
CA GLY A 54 -13.32 2.13 -4.33
C GLY A 54 -13.35 1.26 -5.60
N ARG A 55 -14.32 0.34 -5.72
CA ARG A 55 -14.50 -0.45 -6.95
C ARG A 55 -14.80 0.43 -8.17
N ARG A 56 -15.66 1.43 -8.00
CA ARG A 56 -15.96 2.38 -9.09
C ARG A 56 -14.75 3.23 -9.46
N LEU A 57 -13.96 3.65 -8.48
CA LEU A 57 -12.73 4.39 -8.73
C LEU A 57 -11.72 3.55 -9.51
N ILE A 58 -11.50 2.29 -9.10
CA ILE A 58 -10.63 1.37 -9.83
C ILE A 58 -11.12 1.18 -11.27
N ALA A 59 -12.41 0.92 -11.46
CA ALA A 59 -12.98 0.75 -12.78
C ALA A 59 -12.75 1.99 -13.66
N ALA A 60 -13.02 3.20 -13.13
CA ALA A 60 -12.82 4.45 -13.88
C ALA A 60 -11.36 4.70 -14.29
N ILE A 61 -10.39 4.20 -13.52
CA ILE A 61 -8.96 4.37 -13.83
C ILE A 61 -8.45 3.29 -14.79
N SER A 62 -8.91 2.03 -14.62
CA SER A 62 -8.36 0.86 -15.31
C SER A 62 -9.21 0.37 -16.49
N GLU A 63 -10.42 0.90 -16.66
CA GLU A 63 -11.30 0.53 -17.78
C GLU A 63 -10.70 1.00 -19.10
N ILE A 64 -10.76 0.11 -20.10
CA ILE A 64 -10.28 0.39 -21.44
C ILE A 64 -11.35 1.17 -22.19
N ALA A 65 -11.08 2.45 -22.49
CA ALA A 65 -11.89 3.31 -23.33
C ALA A 65 -11.35 3.34 -24.78
N GLU A 66 -11.96 4.14 -25.65
CA GLU A 66 -11.51 4.28 -27.05
C GLU A 66 -10.03 4.73 -27.15
N ASP A 67 -9.58 5.57 -26.20
CA ASP A 67 -8.20 6.09 -26.13
C ASP A 67 -7.24 5.19 -25.30
N GLY A 68 -7.67 3.99 -24.91
CA GLY A 68 -6.91 3.09 -24.07
C GLY A 68 -7.33 3.15 -22.59
N PHE A 69 -6.42 2.81 -21.67
CA PHE A 69 -6.63 2.88 -20.22
C PHE A 69 -5.66 3.90 -19.59
N ILE A 70 -6.04 4.47 -18.45
CA ILE A 70 -5.22 5.48 -17.78
C ILE A 70 -4.06 4.81 -17.03
N PHE A 71 -4.38 3.90 -16.09
CA PHE A 71 -3.41 3.13 -15.33
C PHE A 71 -3.92 1.75 -14.98
N ARG A 72 -3.00 0.79 -14.86
CA ARG A 72 -3.26 -0.46 -14.14
C ARG A 72 -3.21 -0.17 -12.65
N VAL A 73 -4.22 -0.65 -11.92
CA VAL A 73 -4.35 -0.46 -10.47
C VAL A 73 -3.99 -1.75 -9.74
N ASP A 74 -3.04 -1.67 -8.83
CA ASP A 74 -2.69 -2.76 -7.91
C ASP A 74 -3.15 -2.42 -6.49
N MET A 75 -3.83 -3.36 -5.84
CA MET A 75 -4.34 -3.25 -4.49
C MET A 75 -3.69 -4.25 -3.52
N ALA A 76 -2.61 -4.94 -3.94
CA ALA A 76 -1.99 -6.01 -3.16
C ALA A 76 -1.31 -5.53 -1.87
N LEU A 77 -0.91 -4.26 -1.80
CA LEU A 77 -0.28 -3.66 -0.60
C LEU A 77 -1.27 -3.30 0.52
N ARG A 78 -2.58 -3.48 0.30
CA ARG A 78 -3.57 -3.24 1.36
C ARG A 78 -3.45 -4.28 2.49
N PRO A 79 -3.89 -3.95 3.72
CA PRO A 79 -3.91 -4.89 4.83
C PRO A 79 -4.55 -6.23 4.46
N ASN A 80 -3.87 -7.33 4.80
CA ASN A 80 -4.22 -8.70 4.41
C ASN A 80 -4.21 -8.96 2.88
N GLY A 81 -3.66 -8.07 2.07
CA GLY A 81 -3.55 -8.24 0.63
C GLY A 81 -4.89 -8.57 -0.02
N ASN A 82 -4.90 -9.56 -0.91
CA ASN A 82 -6.12 -9.95 -1.64
C ASN A 82 -7.20 -10.61 -0.77
N SER A 83 -6.87 -11.07 0.43
CA SER A 83 -7.83 -11.64 1.39
C SER A 83 -8.50 -10.56 2.26
N GLY A 84 -7.95 -9.36 2.31
CA GLY A 84 -8.51 -8.25 3.08
C GLY A 84 -9.57 -7.45 2.32
N PRO A 85 -10.39 -6.66 3.04
CA PRO A 85 -11.37 -5.78 2.41
C PRO A 85 -10.68 -4.73 1.54
N LEU A 86 -11.39 -4.26 0.51
CA LEU A 86 -10.86 -3.26 -0.42
C LEU A 86 -10.64 -1.90 0.25
N ALA A 87 -11.44 -1.55 1.25
CA ALA A 87 -11.30 -0.34 2.04
C ALA A 87 -11.37 -0.69 3.53
N GLY A 88 -10.50 -0.06 4.33
CA GLY A 88 -10.41 -0.28 5.78
C GLY A 88 -10.69 0.98 6.58
N SER A 89 -11.32 0.84 7.76
CA SER A 89 -11.42 1.95 8.73
C SER A 89 -10.10 2.21 9.44
N PHE A 90 -9.92 3.39 10.03
CA PHE A 90 -8.76 3.70 10.86
C PHE A 90 -8.54 2.65 11.95
N GLY A 91 -9.60 2.24 12.65
CA GLY A 91 -9.49 1.21 13.68
C GLY A 91 -9.05 -0.14 13.13
N MET A 92 -9.46 -0.51 11.90
CA MET A 92 -8.99 -1.71 11.24
C MET A 92 -7.49 -1.61 10.88
N ILE A 93 -7.06 -0.48 10.35
CA ILE A 93 -5.66 -0.22 9.99
C ILE A 93 -4.77 -0.27 11.24
N GLU A 94 -5.16 0.43 12.31
CA GLU A 94 -4.43 0.45 13.58
C GLU A 94 -4.30 -0.95 14.19
N HIS A 95 -5.41 -1.69 14.27
CA HIS A 95 -5.40 -3.06 14.77
C HIS A 95 -4.51 -3.97 13.92
N TYR A 96 -4.58 -3.82 12.59
CA TYR A 96 -3.73 -4.57 11.67
C TYR A 96 -2.24 -4.32 11.93
N PHE A 97 -1.84 -3.06 12.08
CA PHE A 97 -0.45 -2.71 12.37
C PHE A 97 0.07 -3.29 13.68
N ILE A 98 -0.79 -3.34 14.71
CA ILE A 98 -0.42 -3.86 16.03
C ILE A 98 -0.27 -5.39 16.01
N VAL A 99 -1.20 -6.10 15.35
CA VAL A 99 -1.33 -7.56 15.50
C VAL A 99 -0.69 -8.34 14.36
N GLN A 100 -0.73 -7.81 13.13
CA GLN A 100 -0.39 -8.55 11.92
C GLN A 100 0.67 -7.87 11.05
N GLY A 101 0.92 -6.57 11.25
CA GLY A 101 1.83 -5.79 10.42
C GLY A 101 3.23 -6.42 10.32
N ARG A 102 3.70 -6.64 9.10
CA ARG A 102 4.96 -7.32 8.80
C ARG A 102 6.08 -6.32 8.55
N GLU A 103 7.32 -6.74 8.78
CA GLU A 103 8.48 -5.86 8.59
C GLU A 103 8.57 -5.30 7.15
N TRP A 104 8.30 -6.11 6.12
CA TRP A 104 8.34 -5.64 4.74
C TRP A 104 7.28 -4.58 4.41
N GLU A 105 6.15 -4.57 5.12
CA GLU A 105 5.09 -3.56 4.93
C GLU A 105 5.55 -2.20 5.44
N ARG A 106 6.37 -2.15 6.49
CA ARG A 106 6.96 -0.90 6.97
C ARG A 106 7.73 -0.20 5.85
N TYR A 107 8.53 -0.96 5.06
CA TYR A 107 9.24 -0.42 3.91
C TYR A 107 8.28 0.13 2.85
N ALA A 108 7.20 -0.58 2.56
CA ALA A 108 6.19 -0.11 1.61
C ALA A 108 5.51 1.18 2.10
N TRP A 109 5.23 1.28 3.41
CA TRP A 109 4.56 2.43 4.02
C TRP A 109 5.44 3.68 4.16
N ILE A 110 6.78 3.60 4.04
CA ILE A 110 7.66 4.78 3.95
C ILE A 110 7.24 5.71 2.81
N LYS A 111 6.86 5.14 1.66
CA LYS A 111 6.43 5.87 0.48
C LYS A 111 4.92 6.15 0.46
N ALA A 112 4.17 5.79 1.50
CA ALA A 112 2.73 6.01 1.54
C ALA A 112 2.41 7.51 1.57
N ARG A 113 1.58 7.98 0.65
CA ARG A 113 1.15 9.37 0.54
C ARG A 113 -0.35 9.46 0.26
N ALA A 114 -1.06 10.27 1.03
CA ALA A 114 -2.45 10.56 0.76
C ALA A 114 -2.58 11.39 -0.54
N ILE A 115 -3.34 10.86 -1.49
CA ILE A 115 -3.67 11.51 -2.76
C ILE A 115 -4.96 12.32 -2.58
N THR A 116 -5.92 11.79 -1.83
CA THR A 116 -7.20 12.42 -1.51
C THR A 116 -7.48 12.32 -0.02
N GLY A 117 -8.44 13.09 0.47
CA GLY A 117 -8.93 13.01 1.83
C GLY A 117 -8.96 14.38 2.53
N ASN A 118 -9.68 14.44 3.64
CA ASN A 118 -9.71 15.62 4.49
C ASN A 118 -8.37 15.77 5.25
N PRO A 119 -7.77 16.96 5.33
CA PRO A 119 -6.48 17.16 6.01
C PRO A 119 -6.44 16.68 7.47
N LYS A 120 -7.56 16.79 8.22
CA LYS A 120 -7.63 16.30 9.61
C LYS A 120 -7.58 14.77 9.66
N ASP A 121 -8.30 14.12 8.77
CA ASP A 121 -8.33 12.66 8.68
C ASP A 121 -6.97 12.11 8.22
N ILE A 122 -6.33 12.77 7.26
CA ILE A 122 -4.97 12.44 6.82
C ILE A 122 -4.00 12.54 7.99
N ALA A 123 -4.05 13.63 8.77
CA ALA A 123 -3.19 13.80 9.95
C ALA A 123 -3.44 12.72 11.01
N THR A 124 -4.69 12.27 11.17
CA THR A 124 -5.04 11.18 12.09
C THR A 124 -4.47 9.85 11.59
N LEU A 125 -4.63 9.54 10.30
CA LEU A 125 -4.06 8.36 9.70
C LEU A 125 -2.53 8.32 9.82
N GLN A 126 -1.87 9.45 9.62
CA GLN A 126 -0.42 9.57 9.80
C GLN A 126 0.01 9.26 11.23
N LYS A 127 -0.74 9.72 12.24
CA LYS A 127 -0.47 9.38 13.66
C LYS A 127 -0.62 7.90 13.96
N ILE A 128 -1.54 7.21 13.27
CA ILE A 128 -1.73 5.75 13.37
C ILE A 128 -0.58 5.01 12.69
N ALA A 129 -0.19 5.46 11.51
CA ALA A 129 0.84 4.79 10.70
C ALA A 129 2.26 5.02 11.22
N PHE A 130 2.55 6.21 11.76
CA PHE A 130 3.90 6.61 12.18
C PHE A 130 4.55 5.63 13.18
N PRO A 131 3.90 5.18 14.27
CA PRO A 131 4.50 4.22 15.20
C PRO A 131 4.77 2.85 14.58
N PHE A 132 3.99 2.48 13.57
CA PHE A 132 4.23 1.24 12.82
C PHE A 132 5.43 1.37 11.90
N ILE A 133 5.54 2.48 11.15
CA ILE A 133 6.63 2.72 10.20
C ILE A 133 7.95 2.95 10.94
N TYR A 134 7.96 3.88 11.89
CA TYR A 134 9.16 4.34 12.59
C TYR A 134 9.12 3.90 14.06
N ARG A 135 9.86 2.87 14.40
CA ARG A 135 9.95 2.41 15.79
C ARG A 135 10.88 3.33 16.60
N LYS A 136 10.43 3.70 17.79
CA LYS A 136 11.22 4.57 18.68
C LYS A 136 12.50 3.90 19.21
N TYR A 137 12.54 2.58 19.24
CA TYR A 137 13.68 1.79 19.73
C TYR A 137 14.03 0.72 18.71
N LEU A 138 15.30 0.70 18.36
CA LEU A 138 15.91 -0.39 17.59
C LEU A 138 16.20 -1.54 18.56
N ASP A 139 15.41 -2.57 18.49
CA ASP A 139 15.71 -3.84 19.13
C ASP A 139 16.68 -4.64 18.24
N PHE A 140 17.56 -5.46 18.85
CA PHE A 140 18.44 -6.37 18.13
C PHE A 140 17.67 -7.26 17.13
N ASN A 141 16.44 -7.62 17.46
CA ASN A 141 15.52 -8.34 16.58
C ASN A 141 15.21 -7.60 15.27
N VAL A 142 15.23 -6.27 15.26
CA VAL A 142 14.99 -5.48 14.03
C VAL A 142 16.15 -5.63 13.06
N ILE A 143 17.39 -5.60 13.55
CA ILE A 143 18.59 -5.78 12.71
C ILE A 143 18.59 -7.21 12.12
N GLU A 144 18.20 -8.19 12.90
CA GLU A 144 18.09 -9.57 12.43
C GLU A 144 16.95 -9.74 11.42
N SER A 145 15.80 -9.12 11.65
CA SER A 145 14.69 -9.10 10.70
C SER A 145 15.07 -8.43 9.37
N ILE A 146 15.83 -7.36 9.41
CA ILE A 146 16.39 -6.67 8.22
C ILE A 146 17.33 -7.61 7.46
N ARG A 147 18.24 -8.28 8.16
CA ARG A 147 19.16 -9.26 7.54
C ARG A 147 18.39 -10.41 6.90
N ASN A 148 17.39 -10.94 7.58
CA ASN A 148 16.55 -12.03 7.07
C ASN A 148 15.77 -11.58 5.82
N LEU A 149 15.22 -10.38 5.83
CA LEU A 149 14.52 -9.83 4.66
C LEU A 149 15.48 -9.64 3.48
N HIS A 150 16.68 -9.13 3.71
CA HIS A 150 17.72 -9.01 2.68
C HIS A 150 18.13 -10.38 2.11
N GLN A 151 18.29 -11.40 2.98
CA GLN A 151 18.59 -12.75 2.54
C GLN A 151 17.46 -13.35 1.69
N GLN A 152 16.20 -13.12 2.06
CA GLN A 152 15.04 -13.57 1.27
C GLN A 152 15.00 -12.89 -0.11
N ILE A 153 15.25 -11.58 -0.18
CA ILE A 153 15.33 -10.85 -1.44
C ILE A 153 16.44 -11.44 -2.32
N ARG A 154 17.63 -11.68 -1.77
CA ARG A 154 18.76 -12.29 -2.50
C ARG A 154 18.47 -13.72 -2.96
N ALA A 155 17.84 -14.53 -2.12
CA ALA A 155 17.45 -15.89 -2.48
C ALA A 155 16.45 -15.91 -3.64
N ASP A 156 15.51 -14.97 -3.64
CA ASP A 156 14.52 -14.79 -4.72
C ASP A 156 15.20 -14.38 -6.03
N VAL A 157 16.16 -13.45 -5.99
CA VAL A 157 16.95 -13.04 -7.16
C VAL A 157 17.69 -14.24 -7.75
N ILE A 158 18.44 -14.97 -6.92
CA ILE A 158 19.21 -16.16 -7.35
C ILE A 158 18.27 -17.23 -7.94
N ARG A 159 17.09 -17.44 -7.35
CA ARG A 159 16.11 -18.40 -7.87
C ARG A 159 15.58 -17.98 -9.23
N ARG A 160 15.28 -16.70 -9.42
CA ARG A 160 14.82 -16.15 -10.72
C ARG A 160 15.90 -16.23 -11.79
N GLU A 161 17.14 -15.87 -11.48
CA GLU A 161 18.28 -16.00 -12.41
C GLU A 161 18.48 -17.45 -12.87
N LYS A 162 18.27 -18.43 -11.98
CA LYS A 162 18.35 -19.86 -12.35
C LYS A 162 17.21 -20.31 -13.26
N MET A 163 16.00 -19.79 -13.04
CA MET A 163 14.82 -20.15 -13.84
C MET A 163 14.75 -19.39 -15.15
N HIS A 164 15.28 -18.18 -15.19
CA HIS A 164 15.25 -17.24 -16.31
C HIS A 164 16.61 -16.55 -16.45
N PRO A 165 17.63 -17.24 -17.03
CA PRO A 165 18.99 -16.70 -17.22
C PRO A 165 19.03 -15.40 -18.03
N GLU A 166 18.04 -15.19 -18.90
CA GLU A 166 17.85 -13.97 -19.69
C GLU A 166 17.55 -12.72 -18.84
N HIS A 167 17.12 -12.89 -17.58
CA HIS A 167 16.82 -11.82 -16.65
C HIS A 167 18.00 -11.47 -15.71
N ARG A 168 19.20 -12.03 -15.98
CA ARG A 168 20.40 -11.80 -15.15
C ARG A 168 20.76 -10.31 -15.04
N ASP A 169 20.58 -9.58 -16.12
CA ASP A 169 20.89 -8.15 -16.23
C ASP A 169 19.65 -7.26 -16.04
N ASP A 170 18.60 -7.77 -15.35
CA ASP A 170 17.41 -6.98 -15.01
C ASP A 170 17.80 -5.83 -14.08
N VAL A 171 17.69 -4.61 -14.60
CA VAL A 171 18.06 -3.37 -13.89
C VAL A 171 17.25 -3.17 -12.61
N LYS A 172 16.02 -3.68 -12.54
CA LYS A 172 15.12 -3.53 -11.39
C LYS A 172 15.34 -4.62 -10.35
N LEU A 173 15.43 -5.87 -10.79
CA LEU A 173 15.37 -7.06 -9.93
C LEU A 173 16.68 -7.85 -9.88
N GLY A 174 17.64 -7.57 -10.75
CA GLY A 174 18.97 -8.22 -10.78
C GLY A 174 19.85 -7.78 -9.62
N ARG A 175 21.02 -8.39 -9.50
CA ARG A 175 22.02 -8.06 -8.46
C ARG A 175 22.52 -6.61 -8.64
N GLY A 176 22.50 -5.83 -7.56
CA GLY A 176 22.84 -4.41 -7.60
C GLY A 176 21.77 -3.56 -8.29
N GLY A 177 20.61 -4.12 -8.61
CA GLY A 177 19.51 -3.43 -9.24
C GLY A 177 18.82 -2.42 -8.33
N ILE A 178 17.89 -1.66 -8.90
CA ILE A 178 17.16 -0.58 -8.22
C ILE A 178 16.54 -1.04 -6.90
N ARG A 179 15.97 -2.25 -6.86
CA ARG A 179 15.32 -2.80 -5.66
C ARG A 179 16.29 -3.01 -4.48
N GLU A 180 17.52 -3.45 -4.74
CA GLU A 180 18.53 -3.62 -3.67
C GLU A 180 18.99 -2.26 -3.15
N ILE A 181 19.17 -1.28 -4.03
CA ILE A 181 19.57 0.09 -3.66
C ILE A 181 18.46 0.75 -2.82
N GLU A 182 17.21 0.68 -3.29
CA GLU A 182 16.06 1.20 -2.56
C GLU A 182 15.94 0.56 -1.18
N PHE A 183 16.12 -0.75 -1.08
CA PHE A 183 16.08 -1.46 0.18
C PHE A 183 17.11 -0.92 1.19
N LEU A 184 18.35 -0.70 0.75
CA LEU A 184 19.39 -0.14 1.60
C LEU A 184 19.05 1.28 2.09
N VAL A 185 18.56 2.14 1.19
CA VAL A 185 18.16 3.50 1.55
C VAL A 185 16.99 3.48 2.55
N GLN A 186 15.97 2.68 2.27
CA GLN A 186 14.79 2.55 3.14
C GLN A 186 15.15 1.97 4.51
N MET A 187 16.14 1.08 4.58
CA MET A 187 16.66 0.58 5.85
C MET A 187 17.15 1.72 6.73
N PHE A 188 17.93 2.66 6.18
CA PHE A 188 18.40 3.83 6.93
C PHE A 188 17.27 4.81 7.28
N GLN A 189 16.20 4.84 6.53
CA GLN A 189 15.02 5.67 6.86
C GLN A 189 14.18 5.10 8.01
N LEU A 190 14.29 3.79 8.28
CA LEU A 190 13.57 3.11 9.36
C LEU A 190 14.34 3.08 10.68
N ILE A 191 15.62 3.43 10.66
CA ILE A 191 16.52 3.55 11.80
C ILE A 191 16.51 4.98 12.33
#